data_e62cd0aeae478526ddba15cdb1b8e716
#
_entry.id   e62cd0aeae478526ddba15cdb1b8e716
#
_cell.length_a   1.000
_cell.length_b   1.000
_cell.length_c   1.000
_cell.angle_alpha   90.00
_cell.angle_beta   90.00
_cell.angle_gamma   90.00
#
_symmetry.space_group_name_H-M   'P 1'
#
loop_
_entity.id
_entity.type
_entity.pdbx_description
1 polymer ?
#
loop_
_entity_poly.entity_id
_entity_poly.type
_entity_poly.pdbx_seq_one_letter_code
_entity_poly.pdbx_strand_id
1 'polypeptide(L)'
;CLQLLKQHGFREGDNVLVLGASGGVGHMCVQLLRARNAGYVCGVCSEKNEDFVKRLGADCVVAYDGPSGSQSGDAVVEGLKKAVRANNDRPFDLVIDTVTSHDPRDISNQYERRIREAHGVVRRSDKKKNENSQVDPHNYVTIGGSTALWVKAGLKRILGINLFPKGFELFWIKFPGCAVELGELKRMVEEREKAFAPAIAATFPLTDDGVRAAFEKLHARRVVGKVVVVP
;
A
#
# COMPACT_ATOMS: atom_id res chain seq x y z
N CYS A 1 -6.70 -3.16 3.92
CA CYS A 1 -6.72 -1.71 3.62
C CYS A 1 -7.58 -0.92 4.61
N LEU A 2 -8.87 -1.20 4.77
CA LEU A 2 -9.74 -0.38 5.63
C LEU A 2 -9.26 -0.29 7.08
N GLN A 3 -8.89 -1.43 7.70
CA GLN A 3 -8.29 -1.42 9.04
C GLN A 3 -6.99 -0.60 9.10
N LEU A 4 -6.14 -0.70 8.06
CA LEU A 4 -4.91 0.07 7.96
C LEU A 4 -5.21 1.57 7.98
N LEU A 5 -6.12 2.04 7.15
CA LEU A 5 -6.49 3.46 7.10
C LEU A 5 -7.02 3.96 8.45
N LYS A 6 -7.89 3.18 9.11
CA LYS A 6 -8.41 3.53 10.43
C LYS A 6 -7.33 3.55 11.53
N GLN A 7 -6.40 2.59 11.49
CA GLN A 7 -5.36 2.45 12.52
C GLN A 7 -4.24 3.47 12.40
N HIS A 8 -3.95 3.94 11.19
CA HIS A 8 -2.82 4.84 10.91
C HIS A 8 -3.24 6.28 10.63
N GLY A 9 -4.45 6.64 11.03
CA GLY A 9 -4.88 8.03 11.12
C GLY A 9 -5.12 8.70 9.77
N PHE A 10 -5.45 7.93 8.71
CA PHE A 10 -5.90 8.50 7.44
C PHE A 10 -7.09 9.43 7.65
N ARG A 11 -7.06 10.57 6.99
CA ARG A 11 -8.11 11.59 7.00
C ARG A 11 -8.52 11.92 5.56
N GLU A 12 -9.76 12.33 5.41
CA GLU A 12 -10.24 12.92 4.16
C GLU A 12 -9.34 14.09 3.75
N GLY A 13 -8.99 14.17 2.47
CA GLY A 13 -8.07 15.18 1.94
C GLY A 13 -6.58 14.87 2.08
N ASP A 14 -6.19 13.75 2.73
CA ASP A 14 -4.79 13.34 2.81
C ASP A 14 -4.22 12.93 1.44
N ASN A 15 -2.95 13.23 1.22
CA ASN A 15 -2.19 12.78 0.07
C ASN A 15 -1.57 11.41 0.38
N VAL A 16 -1.89 10.40 -0.41
CA VAL A 16 -1.47 9.03 -0.13
C VAL A 16 -0.67 8.42 -1.28
N LEU A 17 0.45 7.81 -0.93
CA LEU A 17 1.28 7.02 -1.84
C LEU A 17 1.01 5.54 -1.63
N VAL A 18 0.75 4.79 -2.72
CA VAL A 18 0.54 3.34 -2.69
C VAL A 18 1.64 2.67 -3.50
N LEU A 19 2.54 1.94 -2.84
CA LEU A 19 3.56 1.12 -3.50
C LEU A 19 2.95 -0.23 -3.88
N GLY A 20 3.16 -0.66 -5.12
CA GLY A 20 2.55 -1.87 -5.67
C GLY A 20 1.06 -1.69 -6.02
N ALA A 21 0.70 -0.51 -6.51
CA ALA A 21 -0.68 -0.08 -6.76
C ALA A 21 -1.49 -0.98 -7.71
N SER A 22 -0.83 -1.76 -8.59
CA SER A 22 -1.50 -2.72 -9.49
C SER A 22 -1.68 -4.11 -8.88
N GLY A 23 -1.04 -4.39 -7.73
CA GLY A 23 -1.06 -5.70 -7.10
C GLY A 23 -2.37 -6.02 -6.37
N GLY A 24 -2.47 -7.25 -5.84
CA GLY A 24 -3.67 -7.79 -5.22
C GLY A 24 -4.21 -7.01 -4.01
N VAL A 25 -3.37 -6.23 -3.31
CA VAL A 25 -3.79 -5.35 -2.21
C VAL A 25 -3.81 -3.89 -2.68
N GLY A 26 -2.78 -3.47 -3.42
CA GLY A 26 -2.63 -2.08 -3.85
C GLY A 26 -3.79 -1.56 -4.67
N HIS A 27 -4.31 -2.34 -5.63
CA HIS A 27 -5.44 -1.90 -6.45
C HIS A 27 -6.73 -1.68 -5.64
N MET A 28 -6.93 -2.43 -4.56
CA MET A 28 -8.04 -2.21 -3.63
C MET A 28 -7.78 -1.00 -2.73
N CYS A 29 -6.50 -0.75 -2.35
CA CYS A 29 -6.15 0.45 -1.59
C CYS A 29 -6.44 1.72 -2.39
N VAL A 30 -6.06 1.78 -3.66
CA VAL A 30 -6.33 2.95 -4.53
C VAL A 30 -7.83 3.25 -4.60
N GLN A 31 -8.66 2.24 -4.88
CA GLN A 31 -10.12 2.40 -4.94
C GLN A 31 -10.71 2.85 -3.59
N LEU A 32 -10.23 2.25 -2.49
CA LEU A 32 -10.71 2.60 -1.16
C LEU A 32 -10.35 4.03 -0.77
N LEU A 33 -9.14 4.49 -1.11
CA LEU A 33 -8.70 5.86 -0.87
C LEU A 33 -9.59 6.86 -1.61
N ARG A 34 -9.95 6.57 -2.87
CA ARG A 34 -10.90 7.43 -3.62
C ARG A 34 -12.29 7.41 -3.00
N ALA A 35 -12.78 6.24 -2.59
CA ALA A 35 -14.06 6.11 -1.91
C ALA A 35 -14.09 6.83 -0.56
N ARG A 36 -12.93 7.11 0.03
CA ARG A 36 -12.73 7.83 1.29
C ARG A 36 -12.26 9.28 1.11
N ASN A 37 -12.42 9.84 -0.09
CA ASN A 37 -12.10 11.23 -0.42
C ASN A 37 -10.65 11.61 -0.11
N ALA A 38 -9.69 10.74 -0.43
CA ALA A 38 -8.28 11.14 -0.40
C ALA A 38 -8.05 12.35 -1.33
N GLY A 39 -7.24 13.31 -0.88
CA GLY A 39 -6.99 14.53 -1.65
C GLY A 39 -6.13 14.28 -2.88
N TYR A 40 -5.15 13.40 -2.76
CA TYR A 40 -4.28 13.00 -3.86
C TYR A 40 -3.78 11.58 -3.68
N VAL A 41 -3.96 10.74 -4.69
CA VAL A 41 -3.54 9.33 -4.67
C VAL A 41 -2.49 9.11 -5.74
N CYS A 42 -1.27 8.78 -5.34
CA CYS A 42 -0.19 8.39 -6.24
C CYS A 42 0.07 6.89 -6.13
N GLY A 43 0.10 6.19 -7.26
CA GLY A 43 0.42 4.76 -7.32
C GLY A 43 1.82 4.52 -7.87
N VAL A 44 2.57 3.56 -7.28
CA VAL A 44 3.80 3.04 -7.88
C VAL A 44 3.50 1.65 -8.45
N CYS A 45 3.75 1.45 -9.73
CA CYS A 45 3.58 0.16 -10.41
C CYS A 45 4.54 0.05 -11.60
N SER A 46 4.47 -1.04 -12.39
CA SER A 46 5.18 -1.09 -13.66
C SER A 46 4.52 -0.19 -14.70
N GLU A 47 5.30 0.33 -15.65
CA GLU A 47 4.86 1.22 -16.73
C GLU A 47 3.62 0.66 -17.46
N LYS A 48 3.65 -0.62 -17.83
CA LYS A 48 2.53 -1.31 -18.50
C LYS A 48 1.20 -1.30 -17.73
N ASN A 49 1.22 -1.01 -16.43
CA ASN A 49 0.04 -1.02 -15.55
C ASN A 49 -0.43 0.40 -15.18
N GLU A 50 0.20 1.45 -15.73
CA GLU A 50 -0.17 2.84 -15.42
C GLU A 50 -1.64 3.13 -15.69
N ASP A 51 -2.12 2.80 -16.88
CA ASP A 51 -3.52 3.06 -17.28
C ASP A 51 -4.50 2.31 -16.39
N PHE A 52 -4.13 1.08 -15.99
CA PHE A 52 -4.95 0.32 -15.06
C PHE A 52 -5.07 1.06 -13.72
N VAL A 53 -3.97 1.49 -13.14
CA VAL A 53 -3.96 2.18 -11.84
C VAL A 53 -4.66 3.54 -11.90
N LYS A 54 -4.50 4.30 -13.02
CA LYS A 54 -5.24 5.54 -13.26
C LYS A 54 -6.75 5.31 -13.32
N ARG A 55 -7.21 4.27 -14.02
CA ARG A 55 -8.65 3.92 -14.07
C ARG A 55 -9.23 3.56 -12.71
N LEU A 56 -8.42 3.07 -11.77
CA LEU A 56 -8.86 2.81 -10.39
C LEU A 56 -9.03 4.10 -9.56
N GLY A 57 -8.62 5.24 -10.11
CA GLY A 57 -8.75 6.54 -9.48
C GLY A 57 -7.46 7.12 -8.92
N ALA A 58 -6.27 6.63 -9.29
CA ALA A 58 -5.03 7.30 -8.97
C ALA A 58 -4.88 8.60 -9.78
N ASP A 59 -4.50 9.70 -9.12
CA ASP A 59 -4.24 11.01 -9.76
C ASP A 59 -2.89 10.99 -10.47
N CYS A 60 -1.93 10.25 -9.94
CA CYS A 60 -0.59 10.10 -10.47
C CYS A 60 -0.12 8.66 -10.40
N VAL A 61 0.70 8.27 -11.36
CA VAL A 61 1.39 6.99 -11.35
C VAL A 61 2.87 7.21 -11.62
N VAL A 62 3.71 6.53 -10.85
CA VAL A 62 5.17 6.50 -11.04
C VAL A 62 5.58 5.08 -11.40
N ALA A 63 6.16 4.92 -12.60
CA ALA A 63 6.69 3.63 -13.04
C ALA A 63 8.03 3.34 -12.36
N TYR A 64 8.18 2.12 -11.83
CA TYR A 64 9.46 1.69 -11.25
C TYR A 64 10.41 1.09 -12.29
N ASP A 65 9.92 0.77 -13.48
CA ASP A 65 10.61 0.11 -14.60
C ASP A 65 10.56 0.98 -15.88
N GLY A 66 10.75 2.29 -15.74
CA GLY A 66 10.64 3.25 -16.84
C GLY A 66 11.49 2.92 -18.10
N PRO A 67 11.50 3.77 -19.13
CA PRO A 67 11.97 3.45 -20.51
C PRO A 67 13.38 2.87 -20.60
N SER A 68 14.21 3.04 -19.58
CA SER A 68 15.57 2.49 -19.51
C SER A 68 15.64 1.07 -18.93
N GLY A 69 14.51 0.46 -18.54
CA GLY A 69 14.50 -0.85 -17.86
C GLY A 69 15.24 -0.90 -16.53
N SER A 70 15.73 0.24 -16.08
CA SER A 70 16.47 0.38 -14.81
C SER A 70 15.50 0.41 -13.65
N GLN A 71 15.37 -0.70 -12.96
CA GLN A 71 14.64 -0.79 -11.68
C GLN A 71 15.48 -0.11 -10.57
N SER A 72 15.64 1.19 -10.67
CA SER A 72 16.39 1.97 -9.69
C SER A 72 15.43 2.60 -8.70
N GLY A 73 15.68 2.36 -7.40
CA GLY A 73 14.95 3.07 -6.35
C GLY A 73 15.10 4.60 -6.44
N ASP A 74 16.17 5.09 -7.06
CA ASP A 74 16.40 6.53 -7.28
C ASP A 74 15.46 7.08 -8.35
N ALA A 75 15.19 6.31 -9.42
CA ALA A 75 14.21 6.69 -10.44
C ALA A 75 12.80 6.83 -9.85
N VAL A 76 12.42 5.93 -8.95
CA VAL A 76 11.15 6.03 -8.22
C VAL A 76 11.11 7.31 -7.37
N VAL A 77 12.17 7.59 -6.60
CA VAL A 77 12.24 8.81 -5.77
C VAL A 77 12.13 10.07 -6.61
N GLU A 78 12.82 10.14 -7.74
CA GLU A 78 12.71 11.30 -8.65
C GLU A 78 11.32 11.43 -9.27
N GLY A 79 10.68 10.32 -9.62
CA GLY A 79 9.28 10.31 -10.05
C GLY A 79 8.34 10.83 -8.97
N LEU A 80 8.53 10.41 -7.71
CA LEU A 80 7.75 10.88 -6.58
C LEU A 80 7.96 12.36 -6.28
N LYS A 81 9.18 12.88 -6.40
CA LYS A 81 9.45 14.32 -6.28
C LYS A 81 8.70 15.11 -7.36
N LYS A 82 8.67 14.62 -8.61
CA LYS A 82 7.88 15.22 -9.68
C LYS A 82 6.39 15.22 -9.36
N ALA A 83 5.87 14.10 -8.83
CA ALA A 83 4.47 13.99 -8.42
C ALA A 83 4.11 15.00 -7.30
N VAL A 84 4.98 15.17 -6.31
CA VAL A 84 4.81 16.17 -5.24
C VAL A 84 4.79 17.59 -5.81
N ARG A 85 5.72 17.95 -6.71
CA ARG A 85 5.74 19.27 -7.37
C ARG A 85 4.45 19.50 -8.18
N ALA A 86 3.98 18.51 -8.92
CA ALA A 86 2.74 18.59 -9.68
C ALA A 86 1.50 18.76 -8.78
N ASN A 87 1.59 18.34 -7.51
CA ASN A 87 0.57 18.51 -6.49
C ASN A 87 0.86 19.73 -5.56
N ASN A 88 1.31 20.83 -6.12
CA ASN A 88 1.59 22.11 -5.42
C ASN A 88 2.57 21.92 -4.22
N ASP A 89 3.62 21.17 -4.42
CA ASP A 89 4.65 20.85 -3.42
C ASP A 89 4.10 20.25 -2.10
N ARG A 90 2.92 19.61 -2.18
CA ARG A 90 2.31 18.94 -1.03
C ARG A 90 2.85 17.51 -0.89
N PRO A 91 3.65 17.20 0.13
CA PRO A 91 4.17 15.87 0.37
C PRO A 91 3.07 14.87 0.71
N PHE A 92 3.40 13.58 0.61
CA PHE A 92 2.48 12.53 1.02
C PHE A 92 2.34 12.47 2.56
N ASP A 93 1.10 12.42 3.02
CA ASP A 93 0.73 12.28 4.42
C ASP A 93 0.89 10.83 4.91
N LEU A 94 0.62 9.87 4.01
CA LEU A 94 0.67 8.44 4.28
C LEU A 94 1.28 7.69 3.10
N VAL A 95 2.16 6.74 3.38
CA VAL A 95 2.68 5.75 2.43
C VAL A 95 2.17 4.37 2.84
N ILE A 96 1.53 3.67 1.91
CA ILE A 96 1.07 2.29 2.06
C ILE A 96 1.95 1.41 1.19
N ASP A 97 2.79 0.61 1.83
CA ASP A 97 3.72 -0.28 1.15
C ASP A 97 3.16 -1.71 1.10
N THR A 98 2.83 -2.16 -0.11
CA THR A 98 2.29 -3.50 -0.37
C THR A 98 3.30 -4.43 -1.05
N VAL A 99 4.56 -4.00 -1.22
CA VAL A 99 5.58 -4.72 -2.00
C VAL A 99 6.78 -5.20 -1.20
N THR A 100 7.00 -4.71 0.01
CA THR A 100 8.13 -5.15 0.85
C THR A 100 8.15 -6.67 0.98
N SER A 101 9.30 -7.27 0.66
CA SER A 101 9.49 -8.71 0.47
C SER A 101 10.26 -9.36 1.62
N HIS A 102 10.11 -10.69 1.75
CA HIS A 102 10.96 -11.51 2.62
C HIS A 102 12.36 -11.73 2.06
N ASP A 103 12.54 -11.67 0.71
CA ASP A 103 13.85 -11.84 0.09
C ASP A 103 14.69 -10.57 0.30
N PRO A 104 15.82 -10.65 1.04
CA PRO A 104 16.68 -9.49 1.27
C PRO A 104 17.27 -8.88 -0.01
N ARG A 105 17.31 -9.65 -1.10
CA ARG A 105 17.84 -9.22 -2.40
C ARG A 105 16.81 -8.49 -3.24
N ASP A 106 15.54 -8.50 -2.83
CA ASP A 106 14.46 -7.81 -3.54
C ASP A 106 14.66 -6.30 -3.44
N ILE A 107 14.73 -5.65 -4.61
CA ILE A 107 14.92 -4.20 -4.70
C ILE A 107 13.81 -3.41 -4.00
N SER A 108 12.62 -3.99 -3.88
CA SER A 108 11.49 -3.37 -3.18
C SER A 108 11.79 -3.08 -1.71
N ASN A 109 12.70 -3.84 -1.09
CA ASN A 109 13.13 -3.62 0.31
C ASN A 109 13.93 -2.32 0.49
N GLN A 110 14.43 -1.72 -0.61
CA GLN A 110 15.15 -0.45 -0.55
C GLN A 110 14.21 0.75 -0.64
N TYR A 111 12.95 0.57 -1.07
CA TYR A 111 12.01 1.67 -1.24
C TYR A 111 11.72 2.38 0.07
N GLU A 112 11.50 1.63 1.15
CA GLU A 112 11.23 2.20 2.48
C GLU A 112 12.28 3.24 2.86
N ARG A 113 13.55 2.83 2.91
CA ARG A 113 14.64 3.71 3.29
C ARG A 113 14.75 4.91 2.35
N ARG A 114 14.78 4.68 1.02
CA ARG A 114 14.97 5.73 0.02
C ARG A 114 13.84 6.76 0.02
N ILE A 115 12.59 6.32 0.13
CA ILE A 115 11.43 7.22 0.16
C ILE A 115 11.40 8.03 1.46
N ARG A 116 11.71 7.41 2.59
CA ARG A 116 11.72 8.13 3.89
C ARG A 116 12.89 9.10 4.03
N GLU A 117 14.05 8.78 3.45
CA GLU A 117 15.22 9.66 3.41
C GLU A 117 15.06 10.80 2.40
N ALA A 118 14.23 10.62 1.36
CA ALA A 118 13.99 11.62 0.34
C ALA A 118 13.29 12.86 0.92
N HIS A 119 14.01 13.99 0.89
CA HIS A 119 13.46 15.24 1.40
C HIS A 119 12.25 15.70 0.59
N GLY A 120 11.19 16.10 1.28
CA GLY A 120 9.98 16.67 0.67
C GLY A 120 9.01 15.64 0.07
N VAL A 121 9.31 14.34 0.05
CA VAL A 121 8.41 13.31 -0.50
C VAL A 121 7.34 12.91 0.51
N VAL A 122 7.75 12.62 1.74
CA VAL A 122 6.83 12.25 2.82
C VAL A 122 6.81 13.35 3.88
N ARG A 123 5.64 13.69 4.37
CA ARG A 123 5.48 14.69 5.43
C ARG A 123 6.23 14.21 6.68
N ARG A 124 7.17 15.00 7.15
CA ARG A 124 7.82 14.73 8.44
C ARG A 124 6.83 15.02 9.57
N SER A 125 6.73 14.10 10.51
CA SER A 125 5.91 14.25 11.69
C SER A 125 6.59 15.24 12.67
N ASP A 126 6.48 16.53 12.36
CA ASP A 126 6.89 17.61 13.30
C ASP A 126 5.75 18.01 14.25
N LYS A 127 4.64 17.28 14.23
CA LYS A 127 3.53 17.57 15.12
C LYS A 127 3.96 17.33 16.55
N LYS A 128 4.07 18.43 17.32
CA LYS A 128 3.88 18.40 18.78
C LYS A 128 2.65 17.53 19.05
N LYS A 129 2.81 16.54 19.94
CA LYS A 129 1.72 15.70 20.42
C LYS A 129 0.50 16.59 20.64
N ASN A 130 -0.55 16.39 19.90
CA ASN A 130 -1.86 16.81 20.37
C ASN A 130 -2.17 15.87 21.53
N GLU A 131 -2.19 16.36 22.73
CA GLU A 131 -2.28 15.62 24.00
C GLU A 131 -3.50 14.69 24.07
N ASN A 132 -4.44 14.78 23.12
CA ASN A 132 -5.65 13.98 23.07
C ASN A 132 -5.68 12.89 21.96
N SER A 133 -4.63 12.70 21.16
CA SER A 133 -4.62 11.61 20.18
C SER A 133 -3.68 10.48 20.61
N GLN A 134 -4.26 9.34 21.00
CA GLN A 134 -3.55 8.12 21.41
C GLN A 134 -2.72 7.45 20.28
N VAL A 135 -2.67 8.01 19.08
CA VAL A 135 -1.99 7.41 17.94
C VAL A 135 -0.91 8.35 17.42
N ASP A 136 0.35 7.95 17.53
CA ASP A 136 1.44 8.59 16.80
C ASP A 136 1.18 8.42 15.30
N PRO A 137 1.13 9.50 14.49
CA PRO A 137 0.88 9.37 13.07
C PRO A 137 2.04 8.63 12.40
N HIS A 138 1.77 7.41 11.93
CA HIS A 138 2.71 6.66 11.14
C HIS A 138 2.55 7.08 9.67
N ASN A 139 3.59 7.67 9.12
CA ASN A 139 3.58 8.17 7.75
C ASN A 139 3.96 7.11 6.72
N TYR A 140 4.56 6.00 7.16
CA TYR A 140 4.95 4.87 6.32
C TYR A 140 4.50 3.56 6.96
N VAL A 141 3.60 2.87 6.30
CA VAL A 141 3.01 1.61 6.79
C VAL A 141 3.25 0.51 5.77
N THR A 142 3.96 -0.53 6.17
CA THR A 142 4.11 -1.74 5.36
C THR A 142 3.13 -2.83 5.80
N ILE A 143 2.59 -3.60 4.86
CA ILE A 143 1.71 -4.73 5.14
C ILE A 143 2.40 -6.08 5.09
N GLY A 144 3.67 -6.10 4.72
CA GLY A 144 4.53 -7.28 4.68
C GLY A 144 5.95 -6.92 5.02
N GLY A 145 6.83 -7.91 5.06
CA GLY A 145 8.24 -7.64 5.31
C GLY A 145 9.04 -8.86 5.75
N SER A 146 10.31 -8.65 6.03
CA SER A 146 11.22 -9.68 6.51
C SER A 146 10.82 -10.22 7.88
N THR A 147 11.30 -11.41 8.22
CA THR A 147 11.12 -12.00 9.56
C THR A 147 11.56 -11.05 10.67
N ALA A 148 12.64 -10.28 10.44
CA ALA A 148 13.11 -9.29 11.40
C ALA A 148 12.09 -8.17 11.69
N LEU A 149 11.33 -7.72 10.68
CA LEU A 149 10.25 -6.74 10.88
C LEU A 149 9.11 -7.35 11.71
N TRP A 150 8.75 -8.60 11.47
CA TRP A 150 7.73 -9.30 12.25
C TRP A 150 8.14 -9.51 13.71
N VAL A 151 9.41 -9.83 13.96
CA VAL A 151 9.96 -9.90 15.33
C VAL A 151 9.87 -8.56 16.04
N LYS A 152 10.28 -7.46 15.38
CA LYS A 152 10.15 -6.10 15.94
C LYS A 152 8.69 -5.75 16.26
N ALA A 153 7.75 -6.10 15.37
CA ALA A 153 6.33 -5.86 15.59
C ALA A 153 5.79 -6.68 16.77
N GLY A 154 6.23 -7.93 16.91
CA GLY A 154 5.91 -8.78 18.06
C GLY A 154 6.42 -8.19 19.37
N LEU A 155 7.69 -7.75 19.43
CA LEU A 155 8.27 -7.10 20.61
C LEU A 155 7.51 -5.84 20.99
N LYS A 156 7.16 -5.00 20.01
CA LYS A 156 6.33 -3.81 20.24
C LYS A 156 4.98 -4.17 20.85
N ARG A 157 4.32 -5.21 20.32
CA ARG A 157 2.98 -5.62 20.74
C ARG A 157 2.94 -6.28 22.11
N ILE A 158 3.93 -7.13 22.42
CA ILE A 158 3.97 -7.94 23.64
C ILE A 158 4.64 -7.19 24.81
N LEU A 159 5.77 -6.53 24.51
CA LEU A 159 6.62 -5.91 25.53
C LEU A 159 6.59 -4.38 25.51
N GLY A 160 5.88 -3.75 24.59
CA GLY A 160 5.86 -2.29 24.42
C GLY A 160 7.17 -1.71 23.85
N ILE A 161 8.14 -2.56 23.47
CA ILE A 161 9.45 -2.12 22.98
C ILE A 161 9.36 -1.77 21.49
N ASN A 162 9.39 -0.47 21.18
CA ASN A 162 9.35 0.00 19.79
C ASN A 162 10.77 0.11 19.20
N LEU A 163 11.11 -0.81 18.29
CA LEU A 163 12.37 -0.85 17.55
C LEU A 163 12.24 -0.34 16.11
N PHE A 164 11.06 0.19 15.74
CA PHE A 164 10.87 0.81 14.43
C PHE A 164 11.39 2.24 14.41
N PRO A 165 11.87 2.70 13.24
CA PRO A 165 12.18 4.10 13.03
C PRO A 165 10.92 4.97 13.24
N LYS A 166 11.11 6.22 13.67
CA LYS A 166 9.98 7.16 13.85
C LYS A 166 9.17 7.29 12.55
N GLY A 167 7.86 7.18 12.66
CA GLY A 167 6.93 7.27 11.54
C GLY A 167 6.79 6.00 10.68
N PHE A 168 7.49 4.91 11.02
CA PHE A 168 7.37 3.62 10.35
C PHE A 168 6.58 2.63 11.19
N GLU A 169 5.72 1.84 10.55
CA GLU A 169 4.96 0.77 11.21
C GLU A 169 4.79 -0.43 10.29
N LEU A 170 4.78 -1.62 10.88
CA LEU A 170 4.29 -2.84 10.24
C LEU A 170 2.80 -3.00 10.60
N PHE A 171 1.95 -3.00 9.58
CA PHE A 171 0.52 -3.20 9.78
C PHE A 171 0.23 -4.63 10.29
N TRP A 172 -0.43 -4.70 11.41
CA TRP A 172 -0.88 -5.95 11.99
C TRP A 172 -2.40 -6.01 11.98
N ILE A 173 -2.94 -6.94 11.20
CA ILE A 173 -4.39 -7.13 11.14
C ILE A 173 -4.95 -7.55 12.51
N LYS A 174 -6.07 -6.94 12.91
CA LYS A 174 -6.75 -7.30 14.15
C LYS A 174 -7.73 -8.44 13.89
N PHE A 175 -7.43 -9.62 14.42
CA PHE A 175 -8.35 -10.75 14.51
C PHE A 175 -8.74 -11.00 15.96
N PRO A 176 -9.99 -11.41 16.22
CA PRO A 176 -11.13 -11.66 15.32
C PRO A 176 -11.98 -10.40 14.98
N GLY A 177 -11.58 -9.21 15.29
CA GLY A 177 -12.37 -7.97 15.22
C GLY A 177 -12.59 -7.37 13.82
N CYS A 178 -12.68 -8.15 12.74
CA CYS A 178 -12.84 -7.61 11.38
C CYS A 178 -14.31 -7.53 10.89
N ALA A 179 -15.29 -7.96 11.66
CA ALA A 179 -16.69 -7.99 11.23
C ALA A 179 -17.26 -6.60 10.90
N VAL A 180 -16.86 -5.59 11.66
CA VAL A 180 -17.29 -4.20 11.46
C VAL A 180 -16.79 -3.67 10.13
N GLU A 181 -15.49 -3.85 9.84
CA GLU A 181 -14.89 -3.42 8.59
C GLU A 181 -15.42 -4.18 7.38
N LEU A 182 -15.71 -5.48 7.52
CA LEU A 182 -16.33 -6.26 6.46
C LEU A 182 -17.76 -5.78 6.18
N GLY A 183 -18.54 -5.48 7.21
CA GLY A 183 -19.88 -4.90 7.06
C GLY A 183 -19.86 -3.53 6.39
N GLU A 184 -18.85 -2.70 6.70
CA GLU A 184 -18.65 -1.42 6.05
C GLU A 184 -18.27 -1.58 4.57
N LEU A 185 -17.32 -2.48 4.25
CA LEU A 185 -16.95 -2.79 2.87
C LEU A 185 -18.14 -3.32 2.06
N LYS A 186 -18.96 -4.20 2.66
CA LYS A 186 -20.19 -4.70 2.03
C LYS A 186 -21.11 -3.55 1.65
N ARG A 187 -21.41 -2.64 2.58
CA ARG A 187 -22.23 -1.45 2.29
C ARG A 187 -21.63 -0.58 1.20
N MET A 188 -20.32 -0.35 1.20
CA MET A 188 -19.65 0.44 0.16
C MET A 188 -19.77 -0.18 -1.23
N VAL A 189 -19.76 -1.52 -1.32
CA VAL A 189 -19.97 -2.24 -2.58
C VAL A 189 -21.43 -2.14 -3.03
N GLU A 190 -22.38 -2.29 -2.11
CA GLU A 190 -23.82 -2.27 -2.40
C GLU A 190 -24.32 -0.87 -2.79
N GLU A 191 -23.83 0.18 -2.11
CA GLU A 191 -24.27 1.57 -2.31
C GLU A 191 -23.64 2.25 -3.52
N ARG A 192 -22.46 1.81 -3.96
CA ARG A 192 -21.68 2.50 -5.01
C ARG A 192 -21.67 1.79 -6.36
N GLU A 193 -22.62 0.92 -6.65
CA GLU A 193 -22.82 0.28 -7.96
C GLU A 193 -21.53 0.19 -8.83
N LYS A 194 -20.64 -0.78 -8.56
CA LYS A 194 -19.45 -1.08 -9.36
C LYS A 194 -18.21 -0.15 -9.15
N ALA A 195 -18.28 0.90 -8.33
CA ALA A 195 -17.14 1.78 -8.12
C ALA A 195 -16.04 1.18 -7.24
N PHE A 196 -16.29 0.04 -6.60
CA PHE A 196 -15.35 -0.66 -5.74
C PHE A 196 -15.42 -2.16 -5.98
N ALA A 197 -14.57 -2.67 -6.86
CA ALA A 197 -14.55 -4.09 -7.21
C ALA A 197 -13.11 -4.61 -7.37
N PRO A 198 -12.83 -5.86 -6.94
CA PRO A 198 -11.54 -6.46 -7.20
C PRO A 198 -11.38 -6.76 -8.69
N ALA A 199 -10.25 -6.36 -9.26
CA ALA A 199 -9.86 -6.82 -10.59
C ALA A 199 -9.41 -8.29 -10.48
N ILE A 200 -9.99 -9.15 -11.31
CA ILE A 200 -9.66 -10.58 -11.34
C ILE A 200 -8.66 -10.83 -12.45
N ALA A 201 -7.43 -11.21 -12.08
CA ALA A 201 -6.34 -11.52 -13.01
C ALA A 201 -6.45 -12.92 -13.63
N ALA A 202 -6.95 -13.87 -12.86
CA ALA A 202 -7.17 -15.24 -13.28
C ALA A 202 -8.10 -15.97 -12.31
N THR A 203 -8.84 -16.94 -12.84
CA THR A 203 -9.67 -17.86 -12.06
C THR A 203 -9.20 -19.30 -12.32
N PHE A 204 -9.12 -20.11 -11.28
CA PHE A 204 -8.71 -21.49 -11.31
C PHE A 204 -9.77 -22.38 -10.62
N PRO A 205 -9.94 -23.65 -11.04
CA PRO A 205 -10.84 -24.56 -10.36
C PRO A 205 -10.28 -24.97 -8.98
N LEU A 206 -11.16 -25.31 -8.04
CA LEU A 206 -10.80 -25.82 -6.72
C LEU A 206 -10.44 -27.31 -6.81
N THR A 207 -9.33 -27.60 -7.49
CA THR A 207 -8.70 -28.91 -7.62
C THR A 207 -7.23 -28.76 -7.20
N ASP A 208 -6.54 -29.87 -6.93
CA ASP A 208 -5.12 -29.82 -6.55
C ASP A 208 -4.26 -29.12 -7.62
N ASP A 209 -4.49 -29.44 -8.90
CA ASP A 209 -3.78 -28.82 -10.00
C ASP A 209 -4.16 -27.33 -10.17
N GLY A 210 -5.43 -26.99 -10.03
CA GLY A 210 -5.91 -25.60 -10.10
C GLY A 210 -5.33 -24.74 -8.98
N VAL A 211 -5.30 -25.25 -7.76
CA VAL A 211 -4.67 -24.58 -6.61
C VAL A 211 -3.17 -24.39 -6.85
N ARG A 212 -2.48 -25.43 -7.33
CA ARG A 212 -1.04 -25.36 -7.65
C ARG A 212 -0.77 -24.29 -8.70
N ALA A 213 -1.52 -24.28 -9.80
CA ALA A 213 -1.40 -23.29 -10.88
C ALA A 213 -1.69 -21.86 -10.38
N ALA A 214 -2.65 -21.69 -9.46
CA ALA A 214 -2.94 -20.40 -8.85
C ALA A 214 -1.73 -19.88 -8.04
N PHE A 215 -1.10 -20.74 -7.24
CA PHE A 215 0.11 -20.39 -6.47
C PHE A 215 1.31 -20.11 -7.38
N GLU A 216 1.54 -20.90 -8.42
CA GLU A 216 2.59 -20.64 -9.42
C GLU A 216 2.42 -19.27 -10.07
N LYS A 217 1.18 -18.91 -10.43
CA LYS A 217 0.86 -17.58 -10.96
C LYS A 217 1.20 -16.46 -9.97
N LEU A 218 0.90 -16.64 -8.68
CA LEU A 218 1.24 -15.67 -7.63
C LEU A 218 2.75 -15.58 -7.43
N HIS A 219 3.47 -16.70 -7.44
CA HIS A 219 4.93 -16.73 -7.30
C HIS A 219 5.66 -16.00 -8.42
N ALA A 220 5.09 -15.94 -9.62
CA ALA A 220 5.62 -15.15 -10.73
C ALA A 220 5.65 -13.63 -10.45
N ARG A 221 5.01 -13.14 -9.37
CA ARG A 221 4.99 -11.74 -8.87
C ARG A 221 4.60 -10.69 -9.94
N ARG A 222 3.87 -11.10 -10.99
CA ARG A 222 3.43 -10.24 -12.11
C ARG A 222 1.91 -10.19 -12.24
N VAL A 223 1.22 -10.43 -11.13
CA VAL A 223 -0.25 -10.47 -11.11
C VAL A 223 -0.79 -9.06 -10.93
N VAL A 224 -1.72 -8.67 -11.82
CA VAL A 224 -2.48 -7.42 -11.73
C VAL A 224 -3.85 -7.75 -11.15
N GLY A 225 -4.13 -7.29 -9.92
CA GLY A 225 -5.36 -7.65 -9.23
C GLY A 225 -5.28 -8.96 -8.45
N LYS A 226 -6.38 -9.72 -8.42
CA LYS A 226 -6.56 -10.94 -7.62
C LYS A 226 -6.52 -12.21 -8.47
N VAL A 227 -5.98 -13.28 -7.89
CA VAL A 227 -6.19 -14.66 -8.38
C VAL A 227 -7.28 -15.29 -7.53
N VAL A 228 -8.25 -15.94 -8.15
CA VAL A 228 -9.42 -16.54 -7.50
C VAL A 228 -9.44 -18.03 -7.80
N VAL A 229 -9.75 -18.81 -6.78
CA VAL A 229 -10.04 -20.25 -6.92
C VAL A 229 -11.52 -20.44 -6.67
N VAL A 230 -12.20 -21.13 -7.59
CA VAL A 230 -13.66 -21.37 -7.55
C VAL A 230 -13.98 -22.85 -7.55
N PRO A 231 -15.06 -23.27 -6.88
CA PRO A 231 -15.55 -24.66 -6.91
C PRO A 231 -15.83 -25.16 -8.31
#